data_0e05075145f6259185162058b106de4c
#
_entry.id   0e05075145f6259185162058b106de4c
#
_cell.length_a   1.000
_cell.length_b   1.000
_cell.length_c   1.000
_cell.angle_alpha   90.00
_cell.angle_beta   90.00
_cell.angle_gamma   90.00
#
_symmetry.space_group_name_H-M   'P 1'
#
loop_
_entity.id
_entity.type
_entity.pdbx_description
1 polymer ?
#
loop_
_entity_poly.entity_id
_entity_poly.type
_entity_poly.pdbx_seq_one_letter_code
_entity_poly.pdbx_strand_id
1 'polypeptide(L)'
;MTEEMEAKTDTTLDDDIHQYLNEIRGIPLLTAEQERDLAKRCAAGDEDAIRQMVNSNLRLVVYVAKEYAGRGVSLMDLIQEGSIGLLIAARKFDYTKDFRFSTYATKWIRQCVTRCLMNNSGIIRVPLHTGERIRKLQAIRSAMTQESGTEPSTQELADKMGLSAAKVEELLSLSPDI
;
A
#
# COMPACT_ATOMS: atom_id res chain seq x y z
N MET A 1 -2.62 -31.24 14.66
CA MET A 1 -1.89 -31.24 13.38
C MET A 1 -2.04 -29.93 12.60
N THR A 2 -3.15 -29.22 12.68
CA THR A 2 -3.38 -27.92 12.02
C THR A 2 -2.71 -26.75 12.75
N GLU A 3 -2.79 -26.69 14.09
CA GLU A 3 -2.18 -25.62 14.90
C GLU A 3 -0.65 -25.63 14.89
N GLU A 4 0.00 -26.80 14.83
CA GLU A 4 1.47 -26.90 14.74
C GLU A 4 2.01 -26.50 13.35
N MET A 5 1.20 -26.62 12.30
CA MET A 5 1.57 -26.14 10.95
C MET A 5 1.42 -24.62 10.83
N GLU A 6 0.41 -24.01 11.43
CA GLU A 6 0.21 -22.56 11.44
C GLU A 6 1.29 -21.85 12.25
N ALA A 7 1.66 -22.37 13.42
CA ALA A 7 2.73 -21.80 14.24
C ALA A 7 4.12 -21.86 13.58
N LYS A 8 4.41 -22.92 12.79
CA LYS A 8 5.66 -23.02 12.04
C LYS A 8 5.73 -22.08 10.84
N THR A 9 4.58 -21.81 10.20
CA THR A 9 4.52 -20.89 9.04
C THR A 9 4.72 -19.43 9.49
N ASP A 10 4.21 -19.07 10.65
CA ASP A 10 4.34 -17.70 11.19
C ASP A 10 5.79 -17.39 11.60
N THR A 11 6.49 -18.35 12.20
CA THR A 11 7.90 -18.20 12.60
C THR A 11 8.85 -18.07 11.39
N THR A 12 8.60 -18.83 10.33
CA THR A 12 9.43 -18.77 9.10
C THR A 12 9.22 -17.46 8.32
N LEU A 13 7.99 -16.93 8.28
CA LEU A 13 7.70 -15.65 7.65
C LEU A 13 8.34 -14.46 8.39
N ASP A 14 8.41 -14.54 9.71
CA ASP A 14 9.11 -13.53 10.52
C ASP A 14 10.63 -13.58 10.28
N ASP A 15 11.21 -14.75 10.16
CA ASP A 15 12.62 -14.94 9.86
C ASP A 15 12.99 -14.39 8.47
N ASP A 16 12.17 -14.64 7.45
CA ASP A 16 12.36 -14.13 6.08
C ASP A 16 12.29 -12.59 6.02
N ILE A 17 11.36 -11.99 6.75
CA ILE A 17 11.25 -10.53 6.86
C ILE A 17 12.49 -9.96 7.57
N HIS A 18 12.93 -10.57 8.65
CA HIS A 18 14.13 -10.14 9.38
C HIS A 18 15.40 -10.24 8.52
N GLN A 19 15.55 -11.32 7.76
CA GLN A 19 16.66 -11.47 6.82
C GLN A 19 16.62 -10.37 5.75
N TYR A 20 15.50 -10.17 5.10
CA TYR A 20 15.33 -9.12 4.09
C TYR A 20 15.64 -7.72 4.65
N LEU A 21 15.14 -7.39 5.84
CA LEU A 21 15.42 -6.10 6.48
C LEU A 21 16.92 -5.90 6.78
N ASN A 22 17.65 -6.96 7.16
CA ASN A 22 19.08 -6.91 7.38
C ASN A 22 19.85 -6.68 6.07
N GLU A 23 19.46 -7.33 4.99
CA GLU A 23 20.07 -7.16 3.67
C GLU A 23 19.93 -5.73 3.16
N ILE A 24 18.71 -5.15 3.20
CA ILE A 24 18.48 -3.78 2.72
C ILE A 24 19.10 -2.71 3.61
N ARG A 25 19.35 -3.01 4.89
CA ARG A 25 19.99 -2.08 5.84
C ARG A 25 21.43 -1.76 5.43
N GLY A 26 22.13 -2.72 4.84
CA GLY A 26 23.51 -2.57 4.36
C GLY A 26 23.64 -1.69 3.11
N ILE A 27 22.54 -1.39 2.41
CA ILE A 27 22.58 -0.59 1.17
C ILE A 27 22.70 0.89 1.52
N PRO A 28 23.70 1.62 0.99
CA PRO A 28 23.90 3.03 1.29
C PRO A 28 22.76 3.89 0.71
N LEU A 29 22.40 4.94 1.44
CA LEU A 29 21.46 5.95 0.96
C LEU A 29 22.17 6.86 -0.05
N LEU A 30 21.41 7.29 -1.08
CA LEU A 30 21.90 8.22 -2.09
C LEU A 30 21.88 9.65 -1.57
N THR A 31 22.95 10.38 -1.87
CA THR A 31 22.95 11.85 -1.77
C THR A 31 22.07 12.46 -2.87
N ALA A 32 21.71 13.74 -2.73
CA ALA A 32 20.92 14.42 -3.75
C ALA A 32 21.62 14.48 -5.12
N GLU A 33 22.94 14.59 -5.13
CA GLU A 33 23.76 14.59 -6.35
C GLU A 33 23.77 13.23 -7.02
N GLN A 34 24.02 12.17 -6.25
CA GLN A 34 23.99 10.78 -6.75
C GLN A 34 22.60 10.39 -7.27
N GLU A 35 21.54 10.81 -6.59
CA GLU A 35 20.15 10.60 -7.01
C GLU A 35 19.88 11.27 -8.37
N ARG A 36 20.35 12.51 -8.54
CA ARG A 36 20.19 13.25 -9.82
C ARG A 36 20.98 12.61 -10.95
N ASP A 37 22.21 12.18 -10.71
CA ASP A 37 23.03 11.52 -11.73
C ASP A 37 22.47 10.15 -12.13
N LEU A 38 22.01 9.36 -11.16
CA LEU A 38 21.31 8.11 -11.45
C LEU A 38 20.01 8.36 -12.22
N ALA A 39 19.24 9.39 -11.86
CA ALA A 39 18.00 9.72 -12.54
C ALA A 39 18.21 10.10 -14.01
N LYS A 40 19.30 10.81 -14.35
CA LYS A 40 19.68 11.07 -15.74
C LYS A 40 19.94 9.78 -16.52
N ARG A 41 20.66 8.84 -15.92
CA ARG A 41 20.95 7.54 -16.53
C ARG A 41 19.67 6.68 -16.66
N CYS A 42 18.80 6.71 -15.65
CA CYS A 42 17.49 6.05 -15.71
C CYS A 42 16.64 6.58 -16.88
N ALA A 43 16.62 7.91 -17.08
CA ALA A 43 15.91 8.53 -18.19
C ALA A 43 16.49 8.14 -19.58
N ALA A 44 17.78 7.78 -19.63
CA ALA A 44 18.43 7.25 -20.83
C ALA A 44 18.19 5.75 -21.04
N GLY A 45 17.45 5.07 -20.13
CA GLY A 45 17.13 3.66 -20.23
C GLY A 45 18.21 2.72 -19.66
N ASP A 46 19.14 3.23 -18.84
CA ASP A 46 20.19 2.42 -18.20
C ASP A 46 19.58 1.54 -17.10
N GLU A 47 19.46 0.23 -17.35
CA GLU A 47 18.86 -0.73 -16.42
C GLU A 47 19.72 -0.92 -15.14
N ASP A 48 21.02 -0.71 -15.20
CA ASP A 48 21.89 -0.76 -14.01
C ASP A 48 21.64 0.44 -13.10
N ALA A 49 21.45 1.62 -13.67
CA ALA A 49 21.08 2.81 -12.92
C ALA A 49 19.68 2.67 -12.29
N ILE A 50 18.72 2.08 -13.03
CA ILE A 50 17.38 1.78 -12.50
C ILE A 50 17.47 0.83 -11.31
N ARG A 51 18.24 -0.28 -11.43
CA ARG A 51 18.46 -1.22 -10.33
C ARG A 51 19.09 -0.54 -9.11
N GLN A 52 20.11 0.29 -9.33
CA GLN A 52 20.77 1.01 -8.24
C GLN A 52 19.83 2.00 -7.56
N MET A 53 19.02 2.74 -8.32
CA MET A 53 18.00 3.66 -7.79
C MET A 53 16.97 2.93 -6.94
N VAL A 54 16.48 1.78 -7.42
CA VAL A 54 15.51 0.95 -6.69
C VAL A 54 16.15 0.40 -5.40
N ASN A 55 17.31 -0.25 -5.49
CA ASN A 55 17.95 -0.90 -4.35
C ASN A 55 18.21 0.11 -3.20
N SER A 56 18.71 1.30 -3.53
CA SER A 56 19.00 2.33 -2.52
C SER A 56 17.74 2.93 -1.87
N ASN A 57 16.55 2.63 -2.40
CA ASN A 57 15.27 3.13 -1.90
C ASN A 57 14.33 2.02 -1.38
N LEU A 58 14.77 0.76 -1.26
CA LEU A 58 13.94 -0.34 -0.73
C LEU A 58 13.46 -0.08 0.70
N ARG A 59 14.25 0.62 1.51
CA ARG A 59 13.85 1.03 2.87
C ARG A 59 12.60 1.91 2.87
N LEU A 60 12.42 2.76 1.84
CA LEU A 60 11.21 3.57 1.68
C LEU A 60 9.98 2.70 1.42
N VAL A 61 10.13 1.62 0.63
CA VAL A 61 9.04 0.67 0.40
C VAL A 61 8.57 0.05 1.70
N VAL A 62 9.52 -0.45 2.51
CA VAL A 62 9.20 -1.05 3.82
C VAL A 62 8.50 -0.03 4.73
N TYR A 63 8.96 1.21 4.77
CA TYR A 63 8.34 2.27 5.56
C TYR A 63 6.87 2.47 5.18
N VAL A 64 6.60 2.59 3.87
CA VAL A 64 5.22 2.77 3.38
C VAL A 64 4.39 1.50 3.60
N ALA A 65 4.91 0.30 3.33
CA ALA A 65 4.18 -0.96 3.48
C ALA A 65 3.74 -1.20 4.93
N LYS A 66 4.56 -0.83 5.91
CA LYS A 66 4.23 -0.95 7.35
C LYS A 66 2.97 -0.18 7.76
N GLU A 67 2.65 0.95 7.10
CA GLU A 67 1.41 1.71 7.35
C GLU A 67 0.15 0.89 7.01
N TYR A 68 0.30 -0.16 6.22
CA TYR A 68 -0.78 -1.00 5.72
C TYR A 68 -0.75 -2.44 6.25
N ALA A 69 0.20 -2.77 7.10
CA ALA A 69 0.31 -4.10 7.72
C ALA A 69 -0.92 -4.43 8.58
N GLY A 70 -1.23 -5.72 8.74
CA GLY A 70 -2.35 -6.21 9.56
C GLY A 70 -3.73 -6.06 8.91
N ARG A 71 -3.80 -5.79 7.60
CA ARG A 71 -5.06 -5.61 6.86
C ARG A 71 -5.39 -6.80 5.94
N GLY A 72 -5.10 -8.02 6.38
CA GLY A 72 -5.45 -9.25 5.65
C GLY A 72 -4.49 -9.62 4.50
N VAL A 73 -3.38 -8.89 4.34
CA VAL A 73 -2.31 -9.20 3.37
C VAL A 73 -0.98 -9.24 4.13
N SER A 74 -0.10 -10.19 3.79
CA SER A 74 1.20 -10.29 4.45
C SER A 74 2.06 -9.05 4.20
N LEU A 75 2.90 -8.67 5.18
CA LEU A 75 3.80 -7.53 5.02
C LEU A 75 4.77 -7.73 3.85
N MET A 76 5.22 -8.98 3.62
CA MET A 76 6.12 -9.31 2.52
C MET A 76 5.46 -9.07 1.16
N ASP A 77 4.19 -9.46 0.98
CA ASP A 77 3.44 -9.20 -0.26
C ASP A 77 3.26 -7.70 -0.50
N LEU A 78 2.97 -6.92 0.56
CA LEU A 78 2.89 -5.46 0.46
C LEU A 78 4.24 -4.84 0.06
N ILE A 79 5.36 -5.37 0.57
CA ILE A 79 6.70 -4.93 0.19
C ILE A 79 6.99 -5.27 -1.28
N GLN A 80 6.64 -6.46 -1.75
CA GLN A 80 6.85 -6.85 -3.14
C GLN A 80 6.03 -5.96 -4.10
N GLU A 81 4.75 -5.77 -3.84
CA GLU A 81 3.91 -4.86 -4.63
C GLU A 81 4.39 -3.40 -4.57
N GLY A 82 4.82 -2.95 -3.39
CA GLY A 82 5.44 -1.63 -3.22
C GLY A 82 6.74 -1.48 -4.04
N SER A 83 7.53 -2.55 -4.16
CA SER A 83 8.76 -2.58 -4.95
C SER A 83 8.47 -2.45 -6.45
N ILE A 84 7.35 -3.01 -6.93
CA ILE A 84 6.87 -2.76 -8.30
C ILE A 84 6.54 -1.28 -8.49
N GLY A 85 5.87 -0.66 -7.52
CA GLY A 85 5.60 0.79 -7.53
C GLY A 85 6.88 1.62 -7.57
N LEU A 86 7.89 1.25 -6.78
CA LEU A 86 9.20 1.90 -6.77
C LEU A 86 9.92 1.78 -8.12
N LEU A 87 9.86 0.61 -8.77
CA LEU A 87 10.44 0.39 -10.11
C LEU A 87 9.76 1.28 -11.16
N ILE A 88 8.43 1.38 -11.12
CA ILE A 88 7.68 2.28 -12.02
C ILE A 88 8.09 3.74 -11.78
N ALA A 89 8.26 4.13 -10.51
CA ALA A 89 8.71 5.46 -10.16
C ALA A 89 10.11 5.76 -10.72
N ALA A 90 11.07 4.81 -10.59
CA ALA A 90 12.43 4.97 -11.08
C ALA A 90 12.49 5.18 -12.60
N ARG A 91 11.62 4.49 -13.36
CA ARG A 91 11.54 4.64 -14.82
C ARG A 91 10.84 5.91 -15.29
N LYS A 92 9.98 6.51 -14.46
CA LYS A 92 9.16 7.68 -14.81
C LYS A 92 9.60 8.97 -14.11
N PHE A 93 10.63 8.91 -13.30
CA PHE A 93 11.08 10.07 -12.53
C PHE A 93 11.70 11.14 -13.44
N ASP A 94 11.19 12.34 -13.31
CA ASP A 94 11.69 13.51 -14.03
C ASP A 94 12.66 14.29 -13.12
N TYR A 95 13.96 14.14 -13.38
CA TYR A 95 15.04 14.77 -12.62
C TYR A 95 15.16 16.29 -12.86
N THR A 96 14.44 16.83 -13.84
CA THR A 96 14.44 18.28 -14.12
C THR A 96 13.60 19.06 -13.13
N LYS A 97 12.72 18.36 -12.39
CA LYS A 97 11.88 18.94 -11.36
C LYS A 97 12.62 19.03 -10.04
N ASP A 98 12.36 20.09 -9.29
CA ASP A 98 13.11 20.43 -8.08
C ASP A 98 12.52 19.74 -6.82
N PHE A 99 12.37 18.38 -6.87
CA PHE A 99 11.96 17.57 -5.73
C PHE A 99 12.73 16.24 -5.67
N ARG A 100 12.82 15.68 -4.47
CA ARG A 100 13.52 14.41 -4.22
C ARG A 100 12.75 13.23 -4.83
N PHE A 101 13.49 12.23 -5.28
CA PHE A 101 12.92 10.97 -5.79
C PHE A 101 11.94 10.32 -4.81
N SER A 102 12.27 10.30 -3.51
CA SER A 102 11.41 9.74 -2.46
C SER A 102 10.01 10.35 -2.42
N THR A 103 9.87 11.66 -2.67
CA THR A 103 8.58 12.35 -2.71
C THR A 103 7.70 11.84 -3.86
N TYR A 104 8.31 11.59 -5.02
CA TYR A 104 7.62 11.04 -6.18
C TYR A 104 7.31 9.55 -6.01
N ALA A 105 8.30 8.77 -5.57
CA ALA A 105 8.20 7.33 -5.41
C ALA A 105 7.13 6.91 -4.39
N THR A 106 6.99 7.65 -3.28
CA THR A 106 5.98 7.36 -2.25
C THR A 106 4.56 7.26 -2.81
N LYS A 107 4.21 8.08 -3.79
CA LYS A 107 2.88 8.04 -4.44
C LYS A 107 2.67 6.74 -5.21
N TRP A 108 3.67 6.28 -5.95
CA TRP A 108 3.61 5.04 -6.71
C TRP A 108 3.60 3.80 -5.81
N ILE A 109 4.45 3.80 -4.78
CA ILE A 109 4.50 2.73 -3.78
C ILE A 109 3.13 2.60 -3.11
N ARG A 110 2.57 3.70 -2.59
CA ARG A 110 1.27 3.72 -1.94
C ARG A 110 0.15 3.25 -2.86
N GLN A 111 0.17 3.64 -4.13
CA GLN A 111 -0.82 3.20 -5.11
C GLN A 111 -0.77 1.67 -5.32
N CYS A 112 0.44 1.09 -5.48
CA CYS A 112 0.58 -0.37 -5.67
C CYS A 112 0.18 -1.14 -4.42
N VAL A 113 0.64 -0.72 -3.24
CA VAL A 113 0.27 -1.33 -1.95
C VAL A 113 -1.24 -1.27 -1.72
N THR A 114 -1.86 -0.13 -1.95
CA THR A 114 -3.32 0.03 -1.77
C THR A 114 -4.10 -0.85 -2.77
N ARG A 115 -3.63 -0.94 -4.01
CA ARG A 115 -4.24 -1.82 -5.01
C ARG A 115 -4.11 -3.30 -4.64
N CYS A 116 -2.97 -3.71 -4.10
CA CYS A 116 -2.74 -5.06 -3.59
C CYS A 116 -3.75 -5.41 -2.48
N LEU A 117 -3.89 -4.53 -1.50
CA LEU A 117 -4.89 -4.70 -0.43
C LEU A 117 -6.30 -4.88 -0.97
N MET A 118 -6.72 -4.00 -1.90
CA MET A 118 -8.06 -4.08 -2.48
C MET A 118 -8.32 -5.37 -3.25
N ASN A 119 -7.28 -5.97 -3.82
CA ASN A 119 -7.40 -7.20 -4.60
C ASN A 119 -7.35 -8.46 -3.72
N ASN A 120 -6.70 -8.41 -2.57
CA ASN A 120 -6.33 -9.60 -1.79
C ASN A 120 -6.84 -9.58 -0.34
N SER A 121 -7.41 -8.49 0.18
CA SER A 121 -7.82 -8.36 1.59
C SER A 121 -9.17 -9.02 1.92
N GLY A 122 -9.84 -9.71 1.01
CA GLY A 122 -11.15 -10.32 1.26
C GLY A 122 -11.29 -11.71 0.69
N ILE A 123 -12.01 -12.61 1.40
CA ILE A 123 -12.39 -13.95 0.92
C ILE A 123 -13.23 -13.83 -0.38
N ILE A 124 -13.97 -12.72 -0.53
CA ILE A 124 -14.73 -12.40 -1.75
C ILE A 124 -14.04 -11.23 -2.44
N ARG A 125 -13.53 -11.46 -3.66
CA ARG A 125 -12.92 -10.41 -4.47
C ARG A 125 -13.95 -9.36 -4.87
N VAL A 126 -13.84 -8.17 -4.31
CA VAL A 126 -14.68 -7.02 -4.64
C VAL A 126 -14.00 -6.16 -5.71
N PRO A 127 -14.72 -5.69 -6.76
CA PRO A 127 -14.16 -4.76 -7.74
C PRO A 127 -13.60 -3.49 -7.08
N LEU A 128 -12.49 -2.95 -7.63
CA LEU A 128 -11.76 -1.81 -7.06
C LEU A 128 -12.66 -0.62 -6.69
N HIS A 129 -13.56 -0.23 -7.61
CA HIS A 129 -14.49 0.89 -7.41
C HIS A 129 -15.51 0.63 -6.29
N THR A 130 -15.88 -0.63 -6.06
CA THR A 130 -16.78 -1.02 -4.94
C THR A 130 -16.01 -0.98 -3.62
N GLY A 131 -14.77 -1.45 -3.58
CA GLY A 131 -13.91 -1.37 -2.41
C GLY A 131 -13.63 0.09 -1.97
N GLU A 132 -13.47 1.02 -2.92
CA GLU A 132 -13.34 2.45 -2.62
C GLU A 132 -14.62 3.03 -2.01
N ARG A 133 -15.78 2.61 -2.51
CA ARG A 133 -17.09 3.02 -1.94
C ARG A 133 -17.30 2.47 -0.54
N ILE A 134 -16.92 1.21 -0.28
CA ILE A 134 -16.99 0.61 1.06
C ILE A 134 -16.12 1.39 2.05
N ARG A 135 -14.86 1.72 1.68
CA ARG A 135 -13.99 2.52 2.55
C ARG A 135 -14.54 3.92 2.83
N LYS A 136 -15.08 4.57 1.81
CA LYS A 136 -15.73 5.88 1.99
C LYS A 136 -16.93 5.78 2.92
N LEU A 137 -17.74 4.73 2.79
CA LEU A 137 -18.88 4.45 3.66
C LEU A 137 -18.44 4.26 5.12
N GLN A 138 -17.41 3.44 5.37
CA GLN A 138 -16.87 3.22 6.70
C GLN A 138 -16.29 4.49 7.34
N ALA A 139 -15.58 5.32 6.56
CA ALA A 139 -15.06 6.60 7.04
C ALA A 139 -16.17 7.56 7.44
N ILE A 140 -17.26 7.66 6.64
CA ILE A 140 -18.44 8.48 6.95
C ILE A 140 -19.15 7.93 8.19
N ARG A 141 -19.36 6.61 8.29
CA ARG A 141 -19.97 5.95 9.46
C ARG A 141 -19.20 6.27 10.73
N SER A 142 -17.88 6.11 10.72
CA SER A 142 -17.02 6.40 11.87
C SER A 142 -17.08 7.87 12.27
N ALA A 143 -17.03 8.80 11.31
CA ALA A 143 -17.13 10.23 11.59
C ALA A 143 -18.48 10.61 12.21
N MET A 144 -19.59 10.11 11.64
CA MET A 144 -20.94 10.39 12.18
C MET A 144 -21.14 9.79 13.56
N THR A 145 -20.61 8.58 13.80
CA THR A 145 -20.66 7.97 15.15
C THR A 145 -19.87 8.78 16.18
N GLN A 146 -18.72 9.34 15.80
CA GLN A 146 -17.93 10.21 16.68
C GLN A 146 -18.65 11.53 16.99
N GLU A 147 -19.38 12.09 16.02
CA GLU A 147 -20.12 13.35 16.19
C GLU A 147 -21.40 13.18 17.01
N SER A 148 -22.18 12.12 16.76
CA SER A 148 -23.49 11.91 17.38
C SER A 148 -23.48 11.02 18.63
N GLY A 149 -22.41 10.25 18.84
CA GLY A 149 -22.31 9.22 19.87
C GLY A 149 -23.20 7.98 19.62
N THR A 150 -23.92 7.93 18.50
CA THR A 150 -24.81 6.84 18.11
C THR A 150 -24.49 6.39 16.70
N GLU A 151 -24.80 5.12 16.38
CA GLU A 151 -24.57 4.58 15.06
C GLU A 151 -25.56 5.18 14.06
N PRO A 152 -25.07 5.73 12.89
CA PRO A 152 -25.94 6.34 11.91
C PRO A 152 -26.82 5.30 11.21
N SER A 153 -28.05 5.69 10.87
CA SER A 153 -28.98 4.86 10.10
C SER A 153 -28.53 4.72 8.63
N THR A 154 -28.99 3.67 7.98
CA THR A 154 -28.73 3.43 6.53
C THR A 154 -29.18 4.64 5.68
N GLN A 155 -30.26 5.32 6.06
CA GLN A 155 -30.76 6.48 5.34
C GLN A 155 -29.82 7.69 5.47
N GLU A 156 -29.32 7.98 6.66
CA GLU A 156 -28.36 9.07 6.90
C GLU A 156 -27.03 8.83 6.14
N LEU A 157 -26.58 7.58 6.10
CA LEU A 157 -25.42 7.20 5.31
C LEU A 157 -25.67 7.37 3.80
N ALA A 158 -26.86 7.01 3.32
CA ALA A 158 -27.26 7.16 1.94
C ALA A 158 -27.27 8.62 1.50
N ASP A 159 -27.84 9.49 2.33
CA ASP A 159 -27.88 10.94 2.08
C ASP A 159 -26.48 11.56 2.02
N LYS A 160 -25.59 11.19 2.97
CA LYS A 160 -24.20 11.66 2.99
C LYS A 160 -23.37 11.17 1.81
N MET A 161 -23.65 9.96 1.30
CA MET A 161 -22.94 9.36 0.17
C MET A 161 -23.52 9.77 -1.19
N GLY A 162 -24.73 10.30 -1.23
CA GLY A 162 -25.48 10.54 -2.47
C GLY A 162 -25.88 9.25 -3.19
N LEU A 163 -26.19 8.19 -2.44
CA LEU A 163 -26.59 6.88 -2.94
C LEU A 163 -28.01 6.52 -2.45
N SER A 164 -28.62 5.50 -3.07
CA SER A 164 -29.86 4.93 -2.54
C SER A 164 -29.58 4.07 -1.29
N ALA A 165 -30.56 3.99 -0.37
CA ALA A 165 -30.46 3.15 0.83
C ALA A 165 -30.18 1.68 0.49
N ALA A 166 -30.83 1.13 -0.54
CA ALA A 166 -30.59 -0.22 -1.03
C ALA A 166 -29.12 -0.44 -1.47
N LYS A 167 -28.48 0.58 -2.06
CA LYS A 167 -27.07 0.48 -2.47
C LYS A 167 -26.13 0.56 -1.26
N VAL A 168 -26.48 1.29 -0.23
CA VAL A 168 -25.73 1.33 1.04
C VAL A 168 -25.84 -0.02 1.77
N GLU A 169 -27.02 -0.63 1.81
CA GLU A 169 -27.22 -1.98 2.38
C GLU A 169 -26.37 -3.04 1.64
N GLU A 170 -26.35 -2.99 0.31
CA GLU A 170 -25.50 -3.87 -0.50
C GLU A 170 -24.01 -3.67 -0.15
N LEU A 171 -23.55 -2.42 0.01
CA LEU A 171 -22.18 -2.13 0.38
C LEU A 171 -21.85 -2.60 1.81
N LEU A 172 -22.78 -2.47 2.74
CA LEU A 172 -22.62 -2.97 4.11
C LEU A 172 -22.56 -4.50 4.15
N SER A 173 -23.35 -5.20 3.35
CA SER A 173 -23.34 -6.68 3.29
C SER A 173 -22.06 -7.23 2.65
N LEU A 174 -21.40 -6.46 1.78
CA LEU A 174 -20.10 -6.79 1.18
C LEU A 174 -18.90 -6.41 2.06
N SER A 175 -19.14 -5.66 3.13
CA SER A 175 -18.15 -5.27 4.12
C SER A 175 -18.29 -6.21 5.33
N PRO A 176 -17.61 -7.36 5.39
CA PRO A 176 -17.51 -8.09 6.64
C PRO A 176 -16.83 -7.17 7.65
N ASP A 177 -17.32 -7.16 8.88
CA ASP A 177 -16.73 -6.42 9.99
C ASP A 177 -15.23 -6.73 10.08
N ILE A 178 -14.42 -5.73 9.74
CA ILE A 178 -12.97 -5.72 9.94
C ILE A 178 -12.68 -4.80 11.10
#